data_96d2e604732750735474bb81b8198319
#
_entry.id   96d2e604732750735474bb81b8198319
#
_cell.length_a   1.000
_cell.length_b   1.000
_cell.length_c   1.000
_cell.angle_alpha   90.00
_cell.angle_beta   90.00
_cell.angle_gamma   90.00
#
_symmetry.space_group_name_H-M   'P 1'
#
loop_
_entity.id
_entity.type
_entity.pdbx_description
1 polymer ?
#
loop_
_entity_poly.entity_id
_entity_poly.type
_entity_poly.pdbx_seq_one_letter_code
_entity_poly.pdbx_strand_id
1 'polypeptide(L)'
;MALKKKPVTGMKDILPREMEIRNYVMNMIRETYGTFGFSSIETPCVEHIENLSSKQGGENEKLIFKILKRGEKLKLDEAKEEADLVDSGLRYDLTVPLSRYYSNNANELPAPFKALQMGNVWRADRPQRGRFRQFMQCD
;
A
#
# COMPACT_ATOMS: atom_id res chain seq x y z
N MET A 1 16.55 26.88 -8.15
CA MET A 1 15.54 26.42 -7.18
C MET A 1 16.23 25.55 -6.16
N ALA A 2 16.12 25.82 -4.86
CA ALA A 2 16.81 25.01 -3.84
C ALA A 2 16.09 23.69 -3.60
N LEU A 3 16.85 22.60 -3.54
CA LEU A 3 16.32 21.26 -3.24
C LEU A 3 15.75 21.20 -1.81
N LYS A 4 14.54 20.68 -1.67
CA LYS A 4 13.99 20.35 -0.35
C LYS A 4 14.65 19.07 0.16
N LYS A 5 15.46 19.16 1.21
CA LYS A 5 16.28 18.06 1.74
C LYS A 5 15.50 17.09 2.64
N LYS A 6 14.38 17.52 3.24
CA LYS A 6 13.56 16.68 4.11
C LYS A 6 12.54 15.88 3.31
N PRO A 7 12.27 14.61 3.69
CA PRO A 7 11.17 13.84 3.13
C PRO A 7 9.83 14.55 3.31
N VAL A 8 8.82 14.08 2.57
CA VAL A 8 7.44 14.53 2.74
C VAL A 8 6.99 14.30 4.18
N THR A 9 6.17 15.21 4.70
CA THR A 9 5.66 15.15 6.08
C THR A 9 5.04 13.79 6.40
N GLY A 10 5.48 13.17 7.49
CA GLY A 10 5.01 11.85 7.90
C GLY A 10 5.73 10.67 7.24
N MET A 11 6.74 10.94 6.42
CA MET A 11 7.61 9.94 5.82
C MET A 11 9.04 10.11 6.32
N LYS A 12 9.85 9.05 6.25
CA LYS A 12 11.24 9.11 6.72
C LYS A 12 12.15 8.26 5.81
N ASP A 13 13.39 8.69 5.68
CA ASP A 13 14.46 7.88 5.11
C ASP A 13 14.89 6.81 6.11
N ILE A 14 15.16 5.61 5.61
CA ILE A 14 15.70 4.50 6.42
C ILE A 14 17.19 4.42 6.14
N LEU A 15 17.99 4.72 7.16
CA LEU A 15 19.43 4.71 7.05
C LEU A 15 20.00 3.28 7.05
N PRO A 16 21.24 3.05 6.55
CA PRO A 16 21.81 1.72 6.38
C PRO A 16 21.73 0.83 7.62
N ARG A 17 22.07 1.35 8.79
CA ARG A 17 22.02 0.59 10.05
C ARG A 17 20.60 0.12 10.40
N GLU A 18 19.62 0.97 10.22
CA GLU A 18 18.21 0.62 10.43
C GLU A 18 17.74 -0.39 9.38
N MET A 19 18.23 -0.23 8.13
CA MET A 19 17.89 -1.14 7.04
C MET A 19 18.48 -2.55 7.26
N GLU A 20 19.68 -2.66 7.82
CA GLU A 20 20.27 -3.95 8.19
C GLU A 20 19.40 -4.71 9.20
N ILE A 21 18.96 -4.01 10.26
CA ILE A 21 18.06 -4.60 11.26
C ILE A 21 16.73 -5.03 10.63
N ARG A 22 16.17 -4.18 9.78
CA ARG A 22 14.92 -4.46 9.06
C ARG A 22 15.07 -5.70 8.17
N ASN A 23 16.13 -5.79 7.40
CA ASN A 23 16.39 -6.95 6.54
C ASN A 23 16.55 -8.24 7.35
N TYR A 24 17.26 -8.18 8.48
CA TYR A 24 17.40 -9.32 9.38
C TYR A 24 16.03 -9.82 9.87
N VAL A 25 15.17 -8.92 10.34
CA VAL A 25 13.81 -9.26 10.81
C VAL A 25 12.96 -9.83 9.68
N MET A 26 12.98 -9.20 8.50
CA MET A 26 12.21 -9.67 7.33
C MET A 26 12.65 -11.07 6.88
N ASN A 27 13.94 -11.34 6.89
CA ASN A 27 14.48 -12.67 6.54
C ASN A 27 14.04 -13.73 7.55
N MET A 28 14.12 -13.41 8.85
CA MET A 28 13.63 -14.29 9.90
C MET A 28 12.15 -14.64 9.74
N ILE A 29 11.33 -13.64 9.42
CA ILE A 29 9.90 -13.85 9.16
C ILE A 29 9.70 -14.77 7.94
N ARG A 30 10.38 -14.50 6.81
CA ARG A 30 10.27 -15.33 5.60
C ARG A 30 10.65 -16.79 5.87
N GLU A 31 11.78 -16.99 6.54
CA GLU A 31 12.27 -18.34 6.88
C GLU A 31 11.26 -19.07 7.77
N THR A 32 10.82 -18.42 8.85
CA THR A 32 9.87 -19.01 9.80
C THR A 32 8.56 -19.37 9.13
N TYR A 33 7.91 -18.42 8.44
CA TYR A 33 6.62 -18.69 7.79
C TYR A 33 6.75 -19.66 6.60
N GLY A 34 7.89 -19.65 5.92
CA GLY A 34 8.20 -20.63 4.87
C GLY A 34 8.12 -22.08 5.37
N THR A 35 8.56 -22.35 6.61
CA THR A 35 8.46 -23.70 7.21
C THR A 35 7.01 -24.15 7.45
N PHE A 36 6.06 -23.20 7.52
CA PHE A 36 4.63 -23.48 7.65
C PHE A 36 3.87 -23.45 6.31
N GLY A 37 4.59 -23.40 5.20
CA GLY A 37 4.01 -23.46 3.86
C GLY A 37 3.43 -22.14 3.37
N PHE A 38 3.84 -21.00 3.94
CA PHE A 38 3.50 -19.69 3.41
C PHE A 38 4.34 -19.35 2.19
N SER A 39 3.71 -18.90 1.13
CA SER A 39 4.35 -18.45 -0.11
C SER A 39 4.44 -16.94 -0.14
N SER A 40 5.63 -16.42 -0.41
CA SER A 40 5.81 -14.98 -0.60
C SER A 40 5.13 -14.53 -1.87
N ILE A 41 4.36 -13.46 -1.77
CA ILE A 41 3.74 -12.78 -2.90
C ILE A 41 4.02 -11.29 -2.86
N GLU A 42 3.86 -10.63 -4.00
CA GLU A 42 3.92 -9.19 -4.12
C GLU A 42 2.73 -8.69 -4.94
N THR A 43 2.15 -7.59 -4.51
CA THR A 43 1.06 -6.90 -5.20
C THR A 43 1.47 -5.45 -5.47
N PRO A 44 0.92 -4.80 -6.51
CA PRO A 44 1.20 -3.39 -6.79
C PRO A 44 0.89 -2.47 -5.62
N CYS A 45 1.70 -1.43 -5.46
CA CYS A 45 1.46 -0.39 -4.45
C CYS A 45 0.25 0.50 -4.80
N VAL A 46 -0.07 0.59 -6.08
CA VAL A 46 -1.22 1.34 -6.61
C VAL A 46 -2.36 0.37 -6.85
N GLU A 47 -3.54 0.72 -6.36
CA GLU A 47 -4.76 -0.07 -6.51
C GLU A 47 -5.88 0.81 -7.09
N HIS A 48 -6.87 0.20 -7.74
CA HIS A 48 -8.06 0.89 -8.19
C HIS A 48 -8.78 1.56 -7.03
N ILE A 49 -9.25 2.79 -7.23
CA ILE A 49 -9.91 3.54 -6.16
C ILE A 49 -11.17 2.84 -5.67
N GLU A 50 -11.89 2.16 -6.55
CA GLU A 50 -13.11 1.41 -6.23
C GLU A 50 -12.84 0.23 -5.27
N ASN A 51 -11.62 -0.34 -5.33
CA ASN A 51 -11.23 -1.41 -4.41
C ASN A 51 -10.81 -0.87 -3.04
N LEU A 52 -10.27 0.34 -2.99
CA LEU A 52 -9.82 0.98 -1.77
C LEU A 52 -10.96 1.68 -1.02
N SER A 53 -11.94 2.21 -1.74
CA SER A 53 -13.09 2.90 -1.18
C SER A 53 -14.19 1.90 -0.83
N SER A 54 -14.79 2.01 0.35
CA SER A 54 -15.98 1.25 0.65
C SER A 54 -17.20 1.95 0.07
N LYS A 55 -18.17 1.19 -0.48
CA LYS A 55 -19.43 1.74 -1.02
C LYS A 55 -20.26 2.52 0.01
N GLN A 56 -19.91 2.45 1.28
CA GLN A 56 -20.64 3.08 2.39
C GLN A 56 -19.93 4.32 2.99
N GLY A 57 -18.84 4.80 2.37
CA GLY A 57 -18.10 5.96 2.89
C GLY A 57 -17.57 5.68 4.30
N GLY A 58 -16.46 4.98 4.42
CA GLY A 58 -15.87 4.63 5.71
C GLY A 58 -14.79 5.63 6.15
N GLU A 59 -14.41 5.58 7.41
CA GLU A 59 -13.26 6.33 7.94
C GLU A 59 -11.97 6.06 7.15
N ASN A 60 -11.86 4.89 6.54
CA ASN A 60 -10.73 4.48 5.72
C ASN A 60 -10.55 5.33 4.46
N GLU A 61 -11.60 5.93 3.90
CA GLU A 61 -11.46 6.79 2.72
C GLU A 61 -10.57 8.01 2.98
N LYS A 62 -10.59 8.53 4.20
CA LYS A 62 -9.74 9.65 4.63
C LYS A 62 -8.26 9.26 4.73
N LEU A 63 -7.97 7.97 4.78
CA LEU A 63 -6.60 7.45 4.87
C LEU A 63 -5.94 7.28 3.50
N ILE A 64 -6.71 7.30 2.40
CA ILE A 64 -6.22 6.99 1.06
C ILE A 64 -5.44 8.17 0.49
N PHE A 65 -4.20 7.94 0.09
CA PHE A 65 -3.49 8.83 -0.83
C PHE A 65 -4.01 8.58 -2.24
N LYS A 66 -4.88 9.45 -2.71
CA LYS A 66 -5.51 9.35 -4.03
C LYS A 66 -4.55 9.82 -5.11
N ILE A 67 -4.61 9.17 -6.26
CA ILE A 67 -3.79 9.47 -7.44
C ILE A 67 -4.70 10.01 -8.52
N LEU A 68 -4.34 11.18 -9.05
CA LEU A 68 -5.07 11.81 -10.15
C LEU A 68 -4.95 11.00 -11.45
N LYS A 69 -6.01 10.98 -12.21
CA LYS A 69 -6.00 10.54 -13.61
C LYS A 69 -4.89 11.25 -14.40
N ARG A 70 -4.46 10.67 -15.50
CA ARG A 70 -3.36 11.21 -16.30
C ARG A 70 -3.77 11.45 -17.75
N GLY A 71 -3.09 12.40 -18.38
CA GLY A 71 -3.30 12.72 -19.79
C GLY A 71 -4.73 13.19 -20.08
N GLU A 72 -5.29 12.72 -21.17
CA GLU A 72 -6.63 13.11 -21.65
C GLU A 72 -7.78 12.73 -20.70
N LYS A 73 -7.53 11.79 -19.77
CA LYS A 73 -8.52 11.41 -18.75
C LYS A 73 -8.62 12.43 -17.60
N LEU A 74 -7.61 13.30 -17.43
CA LEU A 74 -7.61 14.34 -16.40
C LEU A 74 -8.27 15.61 -16.96
N LYS A 75 -9.56 15.76 -16.69
CA LYS A 75 -10.38 16.88 -17.17
C LYS A 75 -10.72 17.80 -16.01
N LEU A 76 -9.80 18.71 -15.68
CA LEU A 76 -9.95 19.62 -14.55
C LEU A 76 -11.13 20.58 -14.72
N ASP A 77 -11.39 21.03 -15.96
CA ASP A 77 -12.45 22.00 -16.26
C ASP A 77 -13.86 21.39 -16.26
N GLU A 78 -13.95 20.05 -16.42
CA GLU A 78 -15.23 19.32 -16.44
C GLU A 78 -15.57 18.70 -15.08
N ALA A 79 -14.58 18.56 -14.19
CA ALA A 79 -14.75 17.88 -12.90
C ALA A 79 -15.66 18.69 -11.96
N LYS A 80 -16.65 18.01 -11.38
CA LYS A 80 -17.59 18.56 -10.39
C LYS A 80 -17.23 18.14 -8.98
N GLU A 81 -16.60 16.99 -8.84
CA GLU A 81 -16.19 16.41 -7.56
C GLU A 81 -14.82 15.72 -7.68
N GLU A 82 -14.22 15.40 -6.54
CA GLU A 82 -12.91 14.76 -6.47
C GLU A 82 -12.90 13.40 -7.20
N ALA A 83 -13.99 12.65 -7.13
CA ALA A 83 -14.13 11.35 -7.79
C ALA A 83 -13.95 11.42 -9.30
N ASP A 84 -14.30 12.55 -9.93
CA ASP A 84 -14.11 12.77 -11.37
C ASP A 84 -12.63 12.81 -11.77
N LEU A 85 -11.76 13.15 -10.83
CA LEU A 85 -10.33 13.38 -11.06
C LEU A 85 -9.45 12.19 -10.69
N VAL A 86 -9.98 11.19 -9.98
CA VAL A 86 -9.22 10.09 -9.37
C VAL A 86 -9.68 8.76 -9.95
N ASP A 87 -8.73 7.84 -10.23
CA ASP A 87 -9.02 6.46 -10.65
C ASP A 87 -8.23 5.41 -9.84
N SER A 88 -7.27 5.86 -9.04
CA SER A 88 -6.40 4.97 -8.29
C SER A 88 -5.93 5.62 -6.99
N GLY A 89 -5.29 4.84 -6.14
CA GLY A 89 -4.70 5.33 -4.91
C GLY A 89 -3.58 4.42 -4.43
N LEU A 90 -2.82 4.89 -3.46
CA LEU A 90 -1.84 4.06 -2.76
C LEU A 90 -2.56 3.15 -1.76
N ARG A 91 -2.19 1.89 -1.74
CA ARG A 91 -2.75 0.92 -0.78
C ARG A 91 -2.46 1.36 0.66
N TYR A 92 -3.47 1.33 1.51
CA TYR A 92 -3.34 1.65 2.93
C TYR A 92 -3.22 0.39 3.81
N ASP A 93 -3.37 -0.77 3.21
CA ASP A 93 -3.32 -2.10 3.82
C ASP A 93 -2.95 -3.14 2.76
N LEU A 94 -2.54 -4.34 3.15
CA LEU A 94 -2.21 -5.43 2.22
C LEU A 94 -3.39 -6.39 1.97
N THR A 95 -4.46 -6.29 2.73
CA THR A 95 -5.63 -7.20 2.66
C THR A 95 -6.44 -6.99 1.37
N VAL A 96 -6.74 -5.75 1.00
CA VAL A 96 -7.48 -5.46 -0.25
C VAL A 96 -6.71 -5.93 -1.48
N PRO A 97 -5.40 -5.61 -1.64
CA PRO A 97 -4.60 -6.17 -2.72
C PRO A 97 -4.55 -7.69 -2.75
N LEU A 98 -4.48 -8.35 -1.57
CA LEU A 98 -4.53 -9.81 -1.47
C LEU A 98 -5.85 -10.39 -1.98
N SER A 99 -6.96 -9.78 -1.59
CA SER A 99 -8.30 -10.21 -2.04
C SER A 99 -8.44 -10.14 -3.54
N ARG A 100 -7.98 -9.04 -4.16
CA ARG A 100 -7.95 -8.89 -5.62
C ARG A 100 -7.01 -9.91 -6.26
N TYR A 101 -5.81 -10.09 -5.71
CA TYR A 101 -4.82 -11.06 -6.18
C TYR A 101 -5.40 -12.47 -6.18
N TYR A 102 -6.00 -12.90 -5.08
CA TYR A 102 -6.61 -14.22 -4.96
C TYR A 102 -7.76 -14.40 -5.96
N SER A 103 -8.65 -13.41 -6.05
CA SER A 103 -9.79 -13.47 -6.99
C SER A 103 -9.36 -13.62 -8.45
N ASN A 104 -8.23 -13.03 -8.82
CA ASN A 104 -7.71 -13.08 -10.18
C ASN A 104 -6.92 -14.35 -10.50
N ASN A 105 -6.30 -14.98 -9.48
CA ASN A 105 -5.34 -16.07 -9.68
C ASN A 105 -5.73 -17.37 -8.96
N ALA A 106 -6.93 -17.48 -8.42
CA ALA A 106 -7.35 -18.61 -7.58
C ALA A 106 -7.11 -19.98 -8.22
N ASN A 107 -7.27 -20.09 -9.55
CA ASN A 107 -7.09 -21.34 -10.29
C ASN A 107 -5.62 -21.78 -10.41
N GLU A 108 -4.67 -20.89 -10.18
CA GLU A 108 -3.24 -21.14 -10.26
C GLU A 108 -2.59 -21.32 -8.87
N LEU A 109 -3.37 -21.07 -7.82
CA LEU A 109 -2.88 -21.09 -6.44
C LEU A 109 -3.19 -22.43 -5.74
N PRO A 110 -2.32 -22.88 -4.83
CA PRO A 110 -2.60 -24.08 -4.05
C PRO A 110 -3.81 -23.90 -3.12
N ALA A 111 -4.45 -25.01 -2.78
CA ALA A 111 -5.54 -25.02 -1.80
C ALA A 111 -5.12 -25.91 -0.59
N PRO A 112 -5.02 -25.39 0.63
CA PRO A 112 -5.25 -23.99 1.01
C PRO A 112 -4.09 -23.07 0.56
N PHE A 113 -4.42 -21.83 0.20
CA PHE A 113 -3.42 -20.82 -0.11
C PHE A 113 -3.01 -20.06 1.16
N LYS A 114 -1.72 -20.07 1.44
CA LYS A 114 -1.11 -19.33 2.56
C LYS A 114 -0.17 -18.28 1.98
N ALA A 115 -0.55 -17.03 2.05
CA ALA A 115 0.24 -15.91 1.54
C ALA A 115 1.07 -15.26 2.64
N LEU A 116 2.29 -14.86 2.30
CA LEU A 116 3.10 -13.93 3.07
C LEU A 116 3.38 -12.70 2.22
N GLN A 117 2.95 -11.56 2.67
CA GLN A 117 3.23 -10.27 2.03
C GLN A 117 4.08 -9.40 2.96
N MET A 118 5.08 -8.75 2.40
CA MET A 118 5.82 -7.69 3.06
C MET A 118 5.93 -6.51 2.11
N GLY A 119 5.40 -5.37 2.50
CA GLY A 119 5.42 -4.21 1.63
C GLY A 119 5.02 -2.93 2.34
N ASN A 120 5.36 -1.82 1.71
CA ASN A 120 4.95 -0.53 2.20
C ASN A 120 3.45 -0.31 1.97
N VAL A 121 2.84 0.36 2.94
CA VAL A 121 1.48 0.88 2.88
C VAL A 121 1.50 2.37 3.25
N TRP A 122 0.48 3.09 2.84
CA TRP A 122 0.39 4.54 3.01
C TRP A 122 -0.94 4.91 3.64
N ARG A 123 -0.87 5.69 4.72
CA ARG A 123 -2.06 6.22 5.42
C ARG A 123 -1.93 7.72 5.60
N ALA A 124 -2.90 8.47 5.11
CA ALA A 124 -2.92 9.93 5.19
C ALA A 124 -3.30 10.47 6.59
N ASP A 125 -3.07 9.68 7.61
CA ASP A 125 -3.26 10.06 9.01
C ASP A 125 -2.39 11.25 9.43
N ARG A 126 -2.79 11.91 10.51
CA ARG A 126 -1.96 12.91 11.16
C ARG A 126 -0.68 12.25 11.71
N PRO A 127 0.50 12.67 11.23
CA PRO A 127 1.76 12.12 11.72
C PRO A 127 1.95 12.42 13.20
N GLN A 128 2.45 11.45 13.95
CA GLN A 128 2.84 11.62 15.35
C GLN A 128 3.96 10.63 15.69
N ARG A 129 4.53 10.72 16.86
CA ARG A 129 5.62 9.85 17.29
C ARG A 129 5.21 8.36 17.15
N GLY A 130 5.99 7.59 16.40
CA GLY A 130 5.72 6.17 16.14
C GLY A 130 4.62 5.90 15.11
N ARG A 131 4.00 6.94 14.54
CA ARG A 131 2.97 6.80 13.49
C ARG A 131 3.39 7.58 12.25
N PHE A 132 3.79 6.85 11.23
CA PHE A 132 4.21 7.39 9.94
C PHE A 132 3.11 7.23 8.90
N ARG A 133 3.17 8.06 7.85
CA ARG A 133 2.27 7.96 6.69
C ARG A 133 2.71 6.88 5.69
N GLN A 134 3.97 6.50 5.73
CA GLN A 134 4.50 5.34 4.99
C GLN A 134 5.19 4.42 5.98
N PHE A 135 4.80 3.16 5.98
CA PHE A 135 5.42 2.13 6.83
C PHE A 135 5.29 0.75 6.19
N MET A 136 6.13 -0.17 6.64
CA MET A 136 6.08 -1.55 6.16
C MET A 136 5.09 -2.36 6.98
N GLN A 137 4.25 -3.11 6.31
CA GLN A 137 3.40 -4.15 6.85
C GLN A 137 3.95 -5.53 6.49
N CYS A 138 3.70 -6.50 7.36
CA CYS A 138 3.93 -7.92 7.14
C CYS A 138 2.64 -8.65 7.48
N ASP A 139 2.01 -9.27 6.50
CA ASP A 139 0.74 -9.98 6.59
C ASP A 139 0.88 -11.41 6.08
#